data_eaed77ab3abf72492ccbced83af1bf13
#
_entry.id   eaed77ab3abf72492ccbced83af1bf13
#
_cell.length_a   1.000
_cell.length_b   1.000
_cell.length_c   1.000
_cell.angle_alpha   90.00
_cell.angle_beta   90.00
_cell.angle_gamma   90.00
#
_symmetry.space_group_name_H-M   'P 1'
#
loop_
_entity.id
_entity.type
_entity.pdbx_description
1 polymer ?
#
loop_
_entity_poly.entity_id
_entity_poly.type
_entity_poly.pdbx_seq_one_letter_code
_entity_poly.pdbx_strand_id
1 'polypeptide(L)'
;ALVGVHQTTVSLALRDHPGIPVATREKIREAAARIGYRPDPALDAFNFYRLSNHPIRSAPLMAFLSDQPSAAAFSGSAVHRDLYEGARAQAEKLGFVLERFLVGPGQLSAARLDHVLVARNIGCVLLGAFSLETAELPLDWSRLCALKIDSFHVQPRLDVVSANYQDAARQAVLRLRAQG
;
A
#
# COMPACT_ATOMS: atom_id res chain seq x y z
N ALA A 1 -23.48 9.98 8.17
CA ALA A 1 -23.59 10.12 6.71
C ALA A 1 -24.20 11.49 6.38
N LEU A 2 -23.41 12.45 5.87
CA LEU A 2 -23.82 13.85 5.60
C LEU A 2 -24.97 13.98 4.57
N VAL A 3 -25.14 12.98 3.70
CA VAL A 3 -26.12 13.01 2.58
C VAL A 3 -27.13 11.87 2.64
N GLY A 4 -27.01 10.94 3.59
CA GLY A 4 -27.95 9.83 3.77
C GLY A 4 -27.98 8.79 2.66
N VAL A 5 -26.95 8.72 1.83
CA VAL A 5 -26.83 7.73 0.73
C VAL A 5 -25.64 6.80 0.94
N HIS A 6 -25.67 5.63 0.31
CA HIS A 6 -24.59 4.64 0.41
C HIS A 6 -23.29 5.17 -0.24
N GLN A 7 -22.14 4.72 0.26
CA GLN A 7 -20.81 5.14 -0.21
C GLN A 7 -20.63 4.94 -1.74
N THR A 8 -21.18 3.87 -2.30
CA THR A 8 -21.14 3.62 -3.75
C THR A 8 -21.86 4.71 -4.52
N THR A 9 -23.02 5.18 -4.03
CA THR A 9 -23.79 6.27 -4.63
C THR A 9 -23.00 7.59 -4.61
N VAL A 10 -22.30 7.88 -3.51
CA VAL A 10 -21.41 9.05 -3.42
C VAL A 10 -20.31 8.98 -4.45
N SER A 11 -19.63 7.83 -4.55
CA SER A 11 -18.53 7.62 -5.51
C SER A 11 -18.99 7.74 -6.97
N LEU A 12 -20.16 7.20 -7.31
CA LEU A 12 -20.73 7.31 -8.65
C LEU A 12 -21.19 8.73 -8.98
N ALA A 13 -21.78 9.45 -8.00
CA ALA A 13 -22.24 10.81 -8.18
C ALA A 13 -21.08 11.80 -8.40
N LEU A 14 -19.97 11.64 -7.66
CA LEU A 14 -18.77 12.47 -7.83
C LEU A 14 -18.09 12.28 -9.20
N ARG A 15 -18.32 11.13 -9.86
CA ARG A 15 -17.82 10.80 -11.21
C ARG A 15 -18.83 11.04 -12.32
N ASP A 16 -19.90 11.75 -12.06
CA ASP A 16 -20.94 12.05 -13.05
C ASP A 16 -21.62 10.84 -13.69
N HIS A 17 -21.68 9.71 -12.98
CA HIS A 17 -22.28 8.50 -13.54
C HIS A 17 -23.76 8.75 -13.92
N PRO A 18 -24.17 8.42 -15.17
CA PRO A 18 -25.50 8.73 -15.69
C PRO A 18 -26.63 8.05 -14.91
N GLY A 19 -26.37 6.94 -14.24
CA GLY A 19 -27.34 6.24 -13.39
C GLY A 19 -27.70 6.96 -12.08
N ILE A 20 -27.05 8.09 -11.76
CA ILE A 20 -27.38 8.89 -10.57
C ILE A 20 -28.12 10.16 -11.01
N PRO A 21 -29.33 10.44 -10.46
CA PRO A 21 -30.10 11.66 -10.80
C PRO A 21 -29.27 12.94 -10.58
N VAL A 22 -29.46 13.92 -11.47
CA VAL A 22 -28.70 15.20 -11.44
C VAL A 22 -28.81 15.88 -10.07
N ALA A 23 -30.01 16.00 -9.53
CA ALA A 23 -30.25 16.62 -8.22
C ALA A 23 -29.48 15.91 -7.09
N THR A 24 -29.31 14.58 -7.16
CA THR A 24 -28.52 13.82 -6.19
C THR A 24 -27.03 14.07 -6.37
N ARG A 25 -26.55 14.18 -7.61
CA ARG A 25 -25.16 14.51 -7.92
C ARG A 25 -24.77 15.90 -7.38
N GLU A 26 -25.62 16.90 -7.61
CA GLU A 26 -25.41 18.28 -7.11
C GLU A 26 -25.37 18.32 -5.59
N LYS A 27 -26.33 17.70 -4.91
CA LYS A 27 -26.37 17.62 -3.45
C LYS A 27 -25.10 16.97 -2.86
N ILE A 28 -24.59 15.94 -3.51
CA ILE A 28 -23.34 15.26 -3.09
C ILE A 28 -22.12 16.15 -3.32
N ARG A 29 -22.05 16.86 -4.46
CA ARG A 29 -20.96 17.80 -4.76
C ARG A 29 -20.91 18.97 -3.78
N GLU A 30 -22.06 19.55 -3.45
CA GLU A 30 -22.13 20.61 -2.44
C GLU A 30 -21.66 20.12 -1.06
N ALA A 31 -22.07 18.90 -0.68
CA ALA A 31 -21.60 18.31 0.57
C ALA A 31 -20.10 18.05 0.57
N ALA A 32 -19.54 17.56 -0.55
CA ALA A 32 -18.12 17.34 -0.72
C ALA A 32 -17.33 18.66 -0.66
N ALA A 33 -17.79 19.71 -1.33
CA ALA A 33 -17.18 21.05 -1.30
C ALA A 33 -17.15 21.63 0.13
N ARG A 34 -18.23 21.48 0.90
CA ARG A 34 -18.32 21.97 2.30
C ARG A 34 -17.29 21.32 3.23
N ILE A 35 -16.93 20.06 3.02
CA ILE A 35 -15.93 19.35 3.82
C ILE A 35 -14.51 19.43 3.23
N GLY A 36 -14.31 20.21 2.14
CA GLY A 36 -13.03 20.34 1.47
C GLY A 36 -12.56 19.06 0.75
N TYR A 37 -13.46 18.12 0.50
CA TYR A 37 -13.11 16.89 -0.22
C TYR A 37 -12.71 17.21 -1.66
N ARG A 38 -11.52 16.78 -2.05
CA ARG A 38 -11.04 16.80 -3.43
C ARG A 38 -10.82 15.36 -3.87
N PRO A 39 -11.43 14.92 -5.00
CA PRO A 39 -11.07 13.63 -5.61
C PRO A 39 -9.56 13.57 -5.85
N ASP A 40 -8.94 12.44 -5.53
CA ASP A 40 -7.55 12.20 -5.89
C ASP A 40 -7.49 11.77 -7.37
N PRO A 41 -6.88 12.56 -8.26
CA PRO A 41 -6.81 12.22 -9.68
C PRO A 41 -6.12 10.88 -9.95
N ALA A 42 -5.15 10.49 -9.13
CA ALA A 42 -4.46 9.21 -9.27
C ALA A 42 -5.39 8.04 -8.90
N LEU A 43 -6.18 8.20 -7.84
CA LEU A 43 -7.17 7.22 -7.42
C LEU A 43 -8.33 7.12 -8.42
N ASP A 44 -8.74 8.24 -9.01
CA ASP A 44 -9.78 8.27 -10.03
C ASP A 44 -9.32 7.65 -11.35
N ALA A 45 -8.11 7.93 -11.80
CA ALA A 45 -7.51 7.28 -12.95
C ALA A 45 -7.40 5.75 -12.72
N PHE A 46 -6.94 5.33 -11.54
CA PHE A 46 -6.86 3.91 -11.17
C PHE A 46 -8.24 3.24 -11.19
N ASN A 47 -9.25 3.86 -10.58
CA ASN A 47 -10.61 3.32 -10.57
C ASN A 47 -11.25 3.32 -11.96
N PHE A 48 -10.94 4.31 -12.80
CA PHE A 48 -11.38 4.36 -14.20
C PHE A 48 -10.80 3.18 -14.99
N TYR A 49 -9.50 2.91 -14.90
CA TYR A 49 -8.87 1.75 -15.53
C TYR A 49 -9.46 0.43 -15.04
N ARG A 50 -9.72 0.29 -13.76
CA ARG A 50 -10.29 -0.93 -13.17
C ARG A 50 -11.73 -1.18 -13.58
N LEU A 51 -12.53 -0.13 -13.77
CA LEU A 51 -13.97 -0.23 -14.10
C LEU A 51 -14.27 -0.23 -15.60
N SER A 52 -13.33 0.18 -16.45
CA SER A 52 -13.54 0.32 -17.90
C SER A 52 -13.30 -0.96 -18.67
N ASN A 53 -13.40 -2.15 -18.18
CA ASN A 53 -13.31 -3.42 -18.94
C ASN A 53 -12.28 -3.43 -20.11
N HIS A 54 -11.34 -2.48 -20.12
CA HIS A 54 -10.24 -2.52 -21.07
C HIS A 54 -9.28 -3.63 -20.61
N PRO A 55 -8.83 -4.48 -21.54
CA PRO A 55 -7.74 -5.40 -21.22
C PRO A 55 -6.57 -4.53 -20.76
N ILE A 56 -6.27 -4.60 -19.46
CA ILE A 56 -5.14 -3.88 -18.84
C ILE A 56 -3.90 -4.37 -19.58
N ARG A 57 -3.33 -3.53 -20.48
CA ARG A 57 -2.12 -3.87 -21.21
C ARG A 57 -0.92 -4.06 -20.28
N SER A 58 -0.99 -3.53 -19.06
CA SER A 58 -0.08 -3.85 -17.94
C SER A 58 -0.78 -3.51 -16.61
N ALA A 59 -0.82 -4.45 -15.67
CA ALA A 59 -1.29 -4.17 -14.32
C ALA A 59 -0.38 -3.12 -13.64
N PRO A 60 -0.95 -2.18 -12.86
CA PRO A 60 -0.15 -1.19 -12.16
C PRO A 60 0.81 -1.87 -11.18
N LEU A 61 2.05 -1.35 -11.14
CA LEU A 61 3.11 -1.90 -10.32
C LEU A 61 3.08 -1.29 -8.91
N MET A 62 3.36 -2.14 -7.93
CA MET A 62 3.70 -1.76 -6.55
C MET A 62 5.10 -2.27 -6.24
N ALA A 63 5.87 -1.54 -5.45
CA ALA A 63 7.18 -1.97 -4.99
C ALA A 63 7.09 -2.58 -3.59
N PHE A 64 7.75 -3.73 -3.39
CA PHE A 64 8.07 -4.28 -2.09
C PHE A 64 9.57 -4.11 -1.84
N LEU A 65 9.93 -3.31 -0.84
CA LEU A 65 11.32 -3.02 -0.51
C LEU A 65 11.80 -3.92 0.61
N SER A 66 13.04 -4.38 0.50
CA SER A 66 13.72 -5.17 1.53
C SER A 66 15.22 -4.87 1.50
N ASP A 67 15.86 -4.82 2.67
CA ASP A 67 17.29 -4.62 2.83
C ASP A 67 18.07 -5.94 2.97
N GLN A 68 17.45 -7.06 2.64
CA GLN A 68 18.14 -8.34 2.65
C GLN A 68 19.31 -8.36 1.66
N PRO A 69 20.48 -8.88 2.05
CA PRO A 69 21.73 -8.73 1.29
C PRO A 69 21.71 -9.48 -0.06
N SER A 70 20.78 -10.39 -0.26
CA SER A 70 20.64 -11.12 -1.53
C SER A 70 19.26 -11.73 -1.69
N ALA A 71 18.92 -12.12 -2.91
CA ALA A 71 17.71 -12.88 -3.19
C ALA A 71 17.67 -14.23 -2.43
N ALA A 72 18.82 -14.87 -2.26
CA ALA A 72 18.94 -16.11 -1.50
C ALA A 72 18.68 -15.90 0.00
N ALA A 73 19.24 -14.84 0.59
CA ALA A 73 18.98 -14.47 1.99
C ALA A 73 17.49 -14.13 2.21
N PHE A 74 16.89 -13.40 1.30
CA PHE A 74 15.46 -13.10 1.34
C PHE A 74 14.62 -14.38 1.30
N SER A 75 14.87 -15.27 0.35
CA SER A 75 14.10 -16.52 0.18
C SER A 75 14.35 -17.51 1.30
N GLY A 76 15.52 -17.50 1.93
CA GLY A 76 15.87 -18.32 3.09
C GLY A 76 15.19 -17.89 4.38
N SER A 77 14.75 -16.63 4.49
CA SER A 77 14.02 -16.13 5.64
C SER A 77 12.52 -16.38 5.49
N ALA A 78 11.95 -17.22 6.35
CA ALA A 78 10.51 -17.48 6.36
C ALA A 78 9.69 -16.19 6.51
N VAL A 79 10.10 -15.32 7.43
CA VAL A 79 9.40 -14.05 7.70
C VAL A 79 9.33 -13.18 6.43
N HIS A 80 10.47 -12.92 5.78
CA HIS A 80 10.50 -12.06 4.59
C HIS A 80 9.73 -12.66 3.42
N ARG A 81 9.88 -13.96 3.22
CA ARG A 81 9.15 -14.69 2.19
C ARG A 81 7.65 -14.64 2.41
N ASP A 82 7.18 -14.96 3.62
CA ASP A 82 5.76 -15.08 3.92
C ASP A 82 5.08 -13.70 3.87
N LEU A 83 5.76 -12.64 4.34
CA LEU A 83 5.28 -11.26 4.20
C LEU A 83 5.13 -10.87 2.72
N TYR A 84 6.14 -11.16 1.90
CA TYR A 84 6.10 -10.85 0.47
C TYR A 84 5.03 -11.64 -0.27
N GLU A 85 4.94 -12.95 -0.05
CA GLU A 85 3.95 -13.81 -0.72
C GLU A 85 2.51 -13.44 -0.31
N GLY A 86 2.28 -13.13 0.97
CA GLY A 86 0.98 -12.64 1.44
C GLY A 86 0.60 -11.32 0.79
N ALA A 87 1.52 -10.36 0.75
CA ALA A 87 1.32 -9.07 0.09
C ALA A 87 1.10 -9.24 -1.42
N ARG A 88 1.89 -10.09 -2.09
CA ARG A 88 1.77 -10.39 -3.52
C ARG A 88 0.40 -10.99 -3.85
N ALA A 89 -0.03 -12.01 -3.11
CA ALA A 89 -1.31 -12.66 -3.33
C ALA A 89 -2.49 -11.68 -3.16
N GLN A 90 -2.39 -10.73 -2.22
CA GLN A 90 -3.42 -9.72 -2.03
C GLN A 90 -3.37 -8.63 -3.11
N ALA A 91 -2.17 -8.21 -3.52
CA ALA A 91 -1.99 -7.25 -4.61
C ALA A 91 -2.59 -7.78 -5.93
N GLU A 92 -2.32 -9.04 -6.27
CA GLU A 92 -2.89 -9.71 -7.44
C GLU A 92 -4.43 -9.72 -7.44
N LYS A 93 -5.06 -10.03 -6.29
CA LYS A 93 -6.53 -9.98 -6.13
C LYS A 93 -7.09 -8.58 -6.35
N LEU A 94 -6.30 -7.54 -6.04
CA LEU A 94 -6.67 -6.15 -6.23
C LEU A 94 -6.30 -5.61 -7.63
N GLY A 95 -5.69 -6.45 -8.49
CA GLY A 95 -5.32 -6.09 -9.85
C GLY A 95 -3.98 -5.37 -9.98
N PHE A 96 -3.10 -5.49 -8.95
CA PHE A 96 -1.73 -4.97 -8.97
C PHE A 96 -0.72 -6.08 -9.21
N VAL A 97 0.46 -5.71 -9.72
CA VAL A 97 1.65 -6.55 -9.69
C VAL A 97 2.58 -6.02 -8.60
N LEU A 98 2.94 -6.87 -7.65
CA LEU A 98 3.91 -6.53 -6.60
C LEU A 98 5.29 -7.02 -7.03
N GLU A 99 6.25 -6.10 -7.17
CA GLU A 99 7.63 -6.40 -7.52
C GLU A 99 8.56 -6.12 -6.35
N ARG A 100 9.50 -7.03 -6.11
CA ARG A 100 10.47 -6.91 -5.03
C ARG A 100 11.72 -6.18 -5.48
N PHE A 101 12.17 -5.23 -4.67
CA PHE A 101 13.44 -4.51 -4.82
C PHE A 101 14.29 -4.72 -3.56
N LEU A 102 15.51 -5.16 -3.77
CA LEU A 102 16.52 -5.24 -2.70
C LEU A 102 17.31 -3.94 -2.70
N VAL A 103 17.43 -3.32 -1.52
CA VAL A 103 18.06 -2.02 -1.31
C VAL A 103 19.18 -2.10 -0.28
N GLY A 104 20.23 -1.32 -0.48
CA GLY A 104 21.35 -1.28 0.47
C GLY A 104 22.72 -1.57 -0.17
N PRO A 105 23.74 -1.81 0.65
CA PRO A 105 25.10 -2.07 0.17
C PRO A 105 25.16 -3.26 -0.79
N GLY A 106 25.74 -3.06 -1.98
CA GLY A 106 25.80 -4.09 -3.01
C GLY A 106 24.49 -4.37 -3.78
N GLN A 107 23.42 -3.65 -3.44
CA GLN A 107 22.11 -3.72 -4.06
C GLN A 107 21.74 -2.36 -4.69
N LEU A 108 20.45 -2.09 -4.90
CA LEU A 108 20.01 -0.79 -5.37
C LEU A 108 20.28 0.28 -4.31
N SER A 109 20.99 1.34 -4.69
CA SER A 109 21.05 2.54 -3.86
C SER A 109 19.68 3.24 -3.84
N ALA A 110 19.38 4.01 -2.79
CA ALA A 110 18.13 4.75 -2.69
C ALA A 110 17.92 5.69 -3.89
N ALA A 111 18.95 6.41 -4.33
CA ALA A 111 18.87 7.29 -5.49
C ALA A 111 18.52 6.52 -6.78
N ARG A 112 19.12 5.35 -6.99
CA ARG A 112 18.81 4.51 -8.16
C ARG A 112 17.41 3.92 -8.06
N LEU A 113 16.98 3.52 -6.87
CA LEU A 113 15.61 3.06 -6.63
C LEU A 113 14.61 4.16 -6.96
N ASP A 114 14.83 5.40 -6.48
CA ASP A 114 13.96 6.54 -6.76
C ASP A 114 13.78 6.76 -8.29
N HIS A 115 14.88 6.73 -9.04
CA HIS A 115 14.82 6.80 -10.51
C HIS A 115 14.01 5.65 -11.13
N VAL A 116 14.16 4.42 -10.63
CA VAL A 116 13.42 3.25 -11.12
C VAL A 116 11.93 3.39 -10.84
N LEU A 117 11.56 3.83 -9.63
CA LEU A 117 10.16 4.04 -9.26
C LEU A 117 9.49 5.07 -10.17
N VAL A 118 10.18 6.19 -10.42
CA VAL A 118 9.69 7.23 -11.36
C VAL A 118 9.56 6.69 -12.77
N ALA A 119 10.63 6.11 -13.32
CA ALA A 119 10.66 5.63 -14.71
C ALA A 119 9.60 4.56 -14.99
N ARG A 120 9.24 3.77 -13.99
CA ARG A 120 8.23 2.70 -14.10
C ARG A 120 6.85 3.09 -13.60
N ASN A 121 6.66 4.37 -13.23
CA ASN A 121 5.41 4.92 -12.69
C ASN A 121 4.90 4.13 -11.47
N ILE A 122 5.79 3.77 -10.55
CA ILE A 122 5.48 3.08 -9.31
C ILE A 122 5.24 4.14 -8.23
N GLY A 123 3.98 4.34 -7.85
CA GLY A 123 3.59 5.29 -6.81
C GLY A 123 3.24 4.64 -5.46
N CYS A 124 3.19 3.30 -5.39
CA CYS A 124 2.83 2.56 -4.17
C CYS A 124 4.01 1.70 -3.71
N VAL A 125 4.37 1.83 -2.43
CA VAL A 125 5.55 1.17 -1.85
C VAL A 125 5.19 0.50 -0.53
N LEU A 126 5.53 -0.78 -0.41
CA LEU A 126 5.52 -1.52 0.85
C LEU A 126 6.97 -1.72 1.32
N LEU A 127 7.29 -1.22 2.51
CA LEU A 127 8.54 -1.57 3.16
C LEU A 127 8.32 -2.86 3.97
N GLY A 128 9.03 -3.92 3.61
CA GLY A 128 9.06 -5.17 4.37
C GLY A 128 9.76 -4.99 5.73
N ALA A 129 10.03 -6.11 6.39
CA ALA A 129 10.81 -6.07 7.61
C ALA A 129 12.27 -5.72 7.28
N PHE A 130 12.73 -4.57 7.75
CA PHE A 130 14.09 -4.06 7.59
C PHE A 130 14.94 -4.42 8.81
N SER A 131 16.24 -4.61 8.61
CA SER A 131 17.20 -4.79 9.70
C SER A 131 17.34 -3.52 10.52
N LEU A 132 17.75 -3.63 11.78
CA LEU A 132 17.98 -2.48 12.67
C LEU A 132 19.11 -1.57 12.20
N GLU A 133 19.95 -2.04 11.29
CA GLU A 133 21.05 -1.27 10.70
C GLU A 133 20.56 -0.21 9.70
N THR A 134 19.38 -0.44 9.09
CA THR A 134 18.78 0.49 8.12
C THR A 134 17.90 1.49 8.85
N ALA A 135 18.48 2.63 9.23
CA ALA A 135 17.76 3.67 9.95
C ALA A 135 16.94 4.60 9.04
N GLU A 136 17.34 4.77 7.78
CA GLU A 136 16.74 5.71 6.85
C GLU A 136 16.76 5.17 5.42
N LEU A 137 15.72 5.50 4.66
CA LEU A 137 15.64 5.24 3.23
C LEU A 137 15.34 6.56 2.51
N PRO A 138 16.36 7.27 1.97
CA PRO A 138 16.22 8.59 1.37
C PRO A 138 15.61 8.52 -0.03
N LEU A 139 14.27 8.39 -0.08
CA LEU A 139 13.44 8.49 -1.28
C LEU A 139 12.63 9.79 -1.26
N ASP A 140 12.11 10.21 -2.41
CA ASP A 140 11.12 11.30 -2.46
C ASP A 140 9.73 10.79 -2.04
N TRP A 141 9.51 10.74 -0.73
CA TRP A 141 8.28 10.25 -0.12
C TRP A 141 7.05 11.10 -0.44
N SER A 142 7.24 12.35 -0.89
CA SER A 142 6.11 13.23 -1.24
C SER A 142 5.27 12.72 -2.42
N ARG A 143 5.86 11.85 -3.24
CA ARG A 143 5.25 11.25 -4.43
C ARG A 143 4.75 9.83 -4.21
N LEU A 144 5.03 9.25 -3.04
CA LEU A 144 4.81 7.84 -2.77
C LEU A 144 3.68 7.65 -1.75
N CYS A 145 2.76 6.75 -2.06
CA CYS A 145 1.87 6.15 -1.08
C CYS A 145 2.63 4.96 -0.46
N ALA A 146 3.03 5.07 0.80
CA ALA A 146 3.92 4.11 1.41
C ALA A 146 3.41 3.61 2.76
N LEU A 147 3.70 2.33 3.05
CA LEU A 147 3.36 1.64 4.28
C LEU A 147 4.55 0.78 4.72
N LYS A 148 4.77 0.67 6.02
CA LYS A 148 5.80 -0.22 6.61
C LYS A 148 5.16 -1.45 7.22
N ILE A 149 5.86 -2.59 7.13
CA ILE A 149 5.54 -3.81 7.85
C ILE A 149 6.64 -4.03 8.90
N ASP A 150 6.28 -3.96 10.18
CA ASP A 150 7.17 -4.13 11.35
C ASP A 150 8.42 -3.23 11.41
N SER A 151 8.66 -2.36 10.44
CA SER A 151 9.86 -1.52 10.36
C SER A 151 9.68 -0.16 11.03
N PHE A 152 9.37 -0.15 12.34
CA PHE A 152 9.09 1.06 13.12
C PHE A 152 10.24 2.04 13.16
N HIS A 153 11.49 1.55 13.16
CA HIS A 153 12.73 2.33 13.32
C HIS A 153 13.15 3.07 12.04
N VAL A 154 12.70 2.61 10.86
CA VAL A 154 13.10 3.22 9.59
C VAL A 154 12.44 4.58 9.39
N GLN A 155 13.20 5.61 9.01
CA GLN A 155 12.66 6.92 8.62
C GLN A 155 12.31 6.99 7.13
N PRO A 156 11.33 7.82 6.73
CA PRO A 156 10.52 8.72 7.55
C PRO A 156 9.42 7.99 8.33
N ARG A 157 8.70 8.73 9.18
CA ARG A 157 7.48 8.23 9.82
C ARG A 157 6.39 7.98 8.77
N LEU A 158 6.02 6.72 8.61
CA LEU A 158 4.93 6.26 7.74
C LEU A 158 3.97 5.42 8.59
N ASP A 159 2.79 5.15 8.05
CA ASP A 159 1.88 4.18 8.65
C ASP A 159 2.54 2.80 8.74
N VAL A 160 2.25 2.07 9.80
CA VAL A 160 2.86 0.76 10.09
C VAL A 160 1.78 -0.28 10.31
N VAL A 161 1.90 -1.41 9.63
CA VAL A 161 1.17 -2.64 9.95
C VAL A 161 2.11 -3.56 10.70
N SER A 162 1.65 -4.09 11.84
CA SER A 162 2.43 -4.96 12.71
C SER A 162 1.54 -6.06 13.30
N ALA A 163 2.14 -7.18 13.64
CA ALA A 163 1.46 -8.20 14.44
C ALA A 163 1.21 -7.67 15.87
N ASN A 164 0.11 -8.12 16.48
CA ASN A 164 -0.14 -7.82 17.90
C ASN A 164 0.73 -8.71 18.80
N TYR A 165 2.03 -8.35 18.87
CA TYR A 165 3.01 -9.12 19.67
C TYR A 165 2.66 -9.19 21.16
N GLN A 166 2.01 -8.15 21.70
CA GLN A 166 1.58 -8.13 23.09
C GLN A 166 0.53 -9.22 23.36
N ASP A 167 -0.47 -9.34 22.50
CA ASP A 167 -1.49 -10.37 22.66
C ASP A 167 -0.92 -11.77 22.36
N ALA A 168 -0.05 -11.91 21.39
CA ALA A 168 0.65 -13.17 21.09
C ALA A 168 1.46 -13.65 22.31
N ALA A 169 2.23 -12.79 22.96
CA ALA A 169 2.98 -13.10 24.16
C ALA A 169 2.04 -13.50 25.32
N ARG A 170 0.98 -12.75 25.53
CA ARG A 170 -0.05 -13.08 26.54
C ARG A 170 -0.64 -14.47 26.31
N GLN A 171 -1.03 -14.78 25.08
CA GLN A 171 -1.58 -16.09 24.70
C GLN A 171 -0.58 -17.22 24.94
N ALA A 172 0.70 -17.01 24.61
CA ALA A 172 1.75 -18.00 24.86
C ALA A 172 1.88 -18.31 26.35
N VAL A 173 1.94 -17.30 27.22
CA VAL A 173 2.01 -17.48 28.68
C VAL A 173 0.79 -18.21 29.23
N LEU A 174 -0.41 -17.87 28.77
CA LEU A 174 -1.64 -18.55 29.19
C LEU A 174 -1.64 -20.04 28.80
N ARG A 175 -1.17 -20.37 27.60
CA ARG A 175 -1.04 -21.77 27.15
C ARG A 175 -0.03 -22.55 27.96
N LEU A 176 1.15 -21.98 28.22
CA LEU A 176 2.17 -22.62 29.07
C LEU A 176 1.61 -22.90 30.47
N ARG A 177 0.92 -21.93 31.06
CA ARG A 177 0.29 -22.11 32.38
C ARG A 177 -0.79 -23.21 32.39
N ALA A 178 -1.51 -23.40 31.30
CA ALA A 178 -2.54 -24.42 31.19
C ALA A 178 -1.97 -25.86 30.99
N GLN A 179 -0.71 -25.97 30.59
CA GLN A 179 -0.04 -27.26 30.36
C GLN A 179 0.74 -27.75 31.60
N GLY A 180 0.76 -26.99 32.69
CA GLY A 180 1.45 -27.33 33.96
C GLY A 180 2.81 -26.78 34.06
#